data_b62d0dad2bdb124803a3eeb369099b8c
#
_entry.id   b62d0dad2bdb124803a3eeb369099b8c
#
_cell.length_a   1.000
_cell.length_b   1.000
_cell.length_c   1.000
_cell.angle_alpha   90.00
_cell.angle_beta   90.00
_cell.angle_gamma   90.00
#
_symmetry.space_group_name_H-M   'P 1'
#
loop_
_entity.id
_entity.type
_entity.pdbx_description
1 polymer ?
#
loop_
_entity_poly.entity_id
_entity_poly.type
_entity_poly.pdbx_seq_one_letter_code
_entity_poly.pdbx_strand_id
1 'polypeptide(L)'
;MRVEDGDKIEIDGLSLDVMHTPGHTDDSYSFYMPGMVFTGDTLFIRGTGRTDFQAGSSLDAYDSLFNKLLKLPDDTIVYPGHDYKGDSTSTIGEEKAFNPRLQVSSAEAYAEIMDNLGLPNPKMMDVAVPANQKIGLTQPEPEIIERTIPANDAVERLQSNESIFIDLREDTEREKNGIIPNSVHVPYKSLADYIKPGGMLAALSQQSDQQLMLYCAYGERSAMALKELRAANYKNIRHLGGGIDAWVNAGGPIEPAPKS
;
A
#
# COMPACT_ATOMS: atom_id res chain seq x y z
N MET A 1 9.24 -14.40 -11.82
CA MET A 1 9.79 -15.61 -11.16
C MET A 1 8.94 -15.83 -9.90
N ARG A 2 8.45 -17.03 -9.67
CA ARG A 2 7.80 -17.41 -8.42
C ARG A 2 8.86 -18.05 -7.53
N VAL A 3 8.85 -17.76 -6.25
CA VAL A 3 9.79 -18.32 -5.27
C VAL A 3 9.04 -19.11 -4.21
N GLU A 4 9.68 -20.15 -3.65
CA GLU A 4 9.17 -20.99 -2.59
C GLU A 4 10.18 -21.04 -1.42
N ASP A 5 9.75 -21.55 -0.27
CA ASP A 5 10.62 -21.70 0.91
C ASP A 5 11.84 -22.57 0.59
N GLY A 6 13.03 -22.09 0.90
CA GLY A 6 14.29 -22.76 0.61
C GLY A 6 14.88 -22.51 -0.77
N ASP A 7 14.21 -21.74 -1.62
CA ASP A 7 14.78 -21.32 -2.91
C ASP A 7 15.95 -20.36 -2.71
N LYS A 8 16.73 -20.15 -3.79
CA LYS A 8 17.77 -19.13 -3.88
C LYS A 8 17.50 -18.17 -5.02
N ILE A 9 17.67 -16.89 -4.74
CA ILE A 9 17.64 -15.83 -5.75
C ILE A 9 19.06 -15.37 -6.01
N GLU A 10 19.52 -15.51 -7.27
CA GLU A 10 20.84 -15.06 -7.69
C GLU A 10 20.69 -13.73 -8.43
N ILE A 11 21.41 -12.68 -7.97
CA ILE A 11 21.40 -11.35 -8.58
C ILE A 11 22.84 -10.83 -8.64
N ASP A 12 23.43 -10.76 -9.82
CA ASP A 12 24.77 -10.17 -10.06
C ASP A 12 25.86 -10.66 -9.10
N GLY A 13 25.85 -11.95 -8.78
CA GLY A 13 26.84 -12.58 -7.88
C GLY A 13 26.47 -12.53 -6.39
N LEU A 14 25.31 -11.98 -6.04
CA LEU A 14 24.71 -12.11 -4.71
C LEU A 14 23.72 -13.27 -4.71
N SER A 15 23.70 -14.04 -3.62
CA SER A 15 22.76 -15.13 -3.40
C SER A 15 21.92 -14.84 -2.18
N LEU A 16 20.61 -14.86 -2.35
CA LEU A 16 19.61 -14.66 -1.29
C LEU A 16 18.88 -15.98 -1.03
N ASP A 17 18.96 -16.49 0.19
CA ASP A 17 18.13 -17.60 0.63
C ASP A 17 16.71 -17.10 0.91
N VAL A 18 15.72 -17.76 0.32
CA VAL A 18 14.30 -17.44 0.46
C VAL A 18 13.73 -18.20 1.64
N MET A 19 13.11 -17.50 2.58
CA MET A 19 12.50 -18.07 3.77
C MET A 19 11.02 -17.67 3.80
N HIS A 20 10.10 -18.62 3.69
CA HIS A 20 8.68 -18.37 3.95
C HIS A 20 8.48 -18.10 5.43
N THR A 21 8.03 -16.91 5.79
CA THR A 21 7.87 -16.44 7.17
C THR A 21 6.47 -15.90 7.44
N PRO A 22 5.43 -16.78 7.32
CA PRO A 22 4.04 -16.39 7.53
C PRO A 22 3.78 -15.92 8.95
N GLY A 23 2.67 -15.18 9.12
CA GLY A 23 2.21 -14.72 10.43
C GLY A 23 1.65 -13.30 10.40
N HIS A 24 2.35 -12.31 9.85
CA HIS A 24 1.76 -11.03 9.51
C HIS A 24 0.76 -11.17 8.36
N THR A 25 1.16 -11.86 7.32
CA THR A 25 0.31 -12.41 6.25
C THR A 25 0.74 -13.85 5.96
N ASP A 26 -0.10 -14.60 5.27
CA ASP A 26 0.19 -15.99 4.86
C ASP A 26 1.23 -16.08 3.73
N ASP A 27 1.44 -14.99 2.98
CA ASP A 27 2.39 -14.86 1.89
C ASP A 27 3.66 -14.07 2.26
N SER A 28 3.96 -13.90 3.55
CA SER A 28 5.16 -13.20 4.02
C SER A 28 6.42 -14.01 3.75
N TYR A 29 7.45 -13.35 3.21
CA TYR A 29 8.78 -13.92 2.99
C TYR A 29 9.87 -13.03 3.59
N SER A 30 10.93 -13.69 4.08
CA SER A 30 12.19 -13.06 4.46
C SER A 30 13.31 -13.53 3.55
N PHE A 31 14.33 -12.69 3.36
CA PHE A 31 15.45 -13.00 2.46
C PHE A 31 16.74 -12.86 3.25
N TYR A 32 17.52 -13.94 3.30
CA TYR A 32 18.79 -13.98 4.04
C TYR A 32 19.98 -14.04 3.06
N MET A 33 21.01 -13.32 3.39
CA MET A 33 22.35 -13.49 2.84
C MET A 33 23.38 -13.39 4.00
N PRO A 34 24.59 -13.93 3.85
CA PRO A 34 25.57 -13.91 4.93
C PRO A 34 25.76 -12.51 5.53
N GLY A 35 25.45 -12.36 6.81
CA GLY A 35 25.58 -11.12 7.58
C GLY A 35 24.35 -10.23 7.59
N MET A 36 23.31 -10.48 6.79
CA MET A 36 22.09 -9.65 6.79
C MET A 36 20.83 -10.43 6.43
N VAL A 37 19.68 -9.98 6.98
CA VAL A 37 18.36 -10.53 6.68
C VAL A 37 17.34 -9.41 6.47
N PHE A 38 16.57 -9.51 5.40
CA PHE A 38 15.45 -8.63 5.07
C PHE A 38 14.18 -9.31 5.54
N THR A 39 13.56 -8.80 6.58
CA THR A 39 12.48 -9.49 7.32
C THR A 39 11.08 -9.01 6.94
N GLY A 40 10.94 -8.04 6.04
CA GLY A 40 9.66 -7.45 5.72
C GLY A 40 8.93 -7.02 7.00
N ASP A 41 7.66 -7.41 7.12
CA ASP A 41 6.84 -7.13 8.30
C ASP A 41 6.74 -8.32 9.27
N THR A 42 7.70 -9.24 9.23
CA THR A 42 7.77 -10.35 10.19
C THR A 42 8.49 -9.95 11.49
N LEU A 43 9.72 -9.41 11.38
CA LEU A 43 10.53 -8.98 12.52
C LEU A 43 10.92 -7.52 12.35
N PHE A 44 10.59 -6.67 13.34
CA PHE A 44 11.00 -5.27 13.43
C PHE A 44 12.08 -5.09 14.52
N ILE A 45 12.69 -3.91 14.52
CA ILE A 45 13.55 -3.51 15.63
C ILE A 45 12.68 -3.29 16.87
N ARG A 46 12.88 -4.09 17.88
CA ARG A 46 12.10 -4.10 19.16
C ARG A 46 10.60 -4.30 18.95
N GLY A 47 10.23 -5.10 17.95
CA GLY A 47 8.84 -5.42 17.63
C GLY A 47 8.72 -6.55 16.61
N THR A 48 7.48 -6.90 16.29
CA THR A 48 7.14 -7.86 15.22
C THR A 48 5.91 -7.33 14.47
N GLY A 49 5.65 -7.84 13.30
CA GLY A 49 4.41 -7.55 12.60
C GLY A 49 3.19 -7.93 13.43
N ARG A 50 2.10 -7.19 13.31
CA ARG A 50 0.81 -7.58 13.88
C ARG A 50 0.23 -8.78 13.13
N THR A 51 -0.61 -9.57 13.79
CA THR A 51 -1.15 -10.82 13.28
C THR A 51 -2.67 -10.85 13.24
N ASP A 52 -3.32 -9.75 13.60
CA ASP A 52 -4.77 -9.60 13.74
C ASP A 52 -5.46 -9.16 12.44
N PHE A 53 -4.77 -9.23 11.32
CA PHE A 53 -5.33 -8.98 10.00
C PHE A 53 -5.78 -10.29 9.33
N GLN A 54 -6.58 -10.17 8.25
CA GLN A 54 -6.94 -11.32 7.44
C GLN A 54 -5.68 -12.08 6.99
N ALA A 55 -5.74 -13.40 7.02
CA ALA A 55 -4.61 -14.28 6.77
C ALA A 55 -3.41 -14.12 7.73
N GLY A 56 -3.54 -13.36 8.83
CA GLY A 56 -2.56 -13.31 9.91
C GLY A 56 -2.75 -14.46 10.90
N SER A 57 -1.65 -14.90 11.51
CA SER A 57 -1.62 -15.99 12.49
C SER A 57 -0.50 -15.78 13.50
N SER A 58 -0.86 -15.65 14.78
CA SER A 58 0.13 -15.50 15.85
C SER A 58 0.99 -16.73 16.02
N LEU A 59 0.43 -17.93 15.77
CA LEU A 59 1.18 -19.20 15.89
C LEU A 59 2.17 -19.35 14.72
N ASP A 60 1.78 -19.00 13.51
CA ASP A 60 2.69 -19.04 12.35
C ASP A 60 3.78 -17.97 12.49
N ALA A 61 3.45 -16.79 13.05
CA ALA A 61 4.43 -15.76 13.35
C ALA A 61 5.47 -16.25 14.39
N TYR A 62 5.02 -16.95 15.43
CA TYR A 62 5.92 -17.57 16.39
C TYR A 62 6.86 -18.56 15.72
N ASP A 63 6.35 -19.48 14.91
CA ASP A 63 7.17 -20.45 14.19
C ASP A 63 8.19 -19.76 13.28
N SER A 64 7.76 -18.78 12.49
CA SER A 64 8.60 -17.99 11.61
C SER A 64 9.72 -17.25 12.36
N LEU A 65 9.42 -16.70 13.53
CA LEU A 65 10.38 -16.02 14.37
C LEU A 65 11.34 -17.01 15.06
N PHE A 66 10.80 -17.93 15.85
CA PHE A 66 11.61 -18.75 16.77
C PHE A 66 12.29 -19.95 16.10
N ASN A 67 11.69 -20.49 15.05
CA ASN A 67 12.20 -21.67 14.36
C ASN A 67 12.96 -21.36 13.07
N LYS A 68 12.84 -20.12 12.54
CA LYS A 68 13.54 -19.67 11.33
C LYS A 68 14.45 -18.47 11.62
N LEU A 69 13.91 -17.26 11.79
CA LEU A 69 14.71 -16.03 11.86
C LEU A 69 15.69 -16.00 13.05
N LEU A 70 15.25 -16.37 14.24
CA LEU A 70 16.10 -16.41 15.43
C LEU A 70 17.10 -17.59 15.44
N LYS A 71 17.11 -18.44 14.42
CA LYS A 71 18.17 -19.46 14.23
C LYS A 71 19.34 -18.95 13.41
N LEU A 72 19.21 -17.77 12.78
CA LEU A 72 20.30 -17.11 12.10
C LEU A 72 21.41 -16.69 13.08
N PRO A 73 22.66 -16.49 12.62
CA PRO A 73 23.76 -16.01 13.46
C PRO A 73 23.39 -14.72 14.18
N ASP A 74 23.84 -14.57 15.44
CA ASP A 74 23.48 -13.42 16.28
C ASP A 74 23.98 -12.07 15.75
N ASP A 75 25.04 -12.06 14.97
CA ASP A 75 25.62 -10.88 14.34
C ASP A 75 24.93 -10.49 13.00
N THR A 76 23.94 -11.27 12.56
CA THR A 76 23.17 -10.97 11.35
C THR A 76 22.38 -9.67 11.54
N ILE A 77 22.62 -8.69 10.67
CA ILE A 77 21.92 -7.40 10.67
C ILE A 77 20.48 -7.59 10.17
N VAL A 78 19.52 -7.03 10.88
CA VAL A 78 18.08 -7.08 10.57
C VAL A 78 17.69 -5.82 9.81
N TYR A 79 17.11 -6.00 8.62
CA TYR A 79 16.51 -4.94 7.80
C TYR A 79 15.00 -5.18 7.70
N PRO A 80 14.19 -4.52 8.52
CA PRO A 80 12.74 -4.65 8.51
C PRO A 80 12.09 -3.86 7.36
N GLY A 81 10.84 -4.19 7.03
CA GLY A 81 10.04 -3.44 6.07
C GLY A 81 9.61 -2.06 6.58
N HIS A 82 9.46 -1.92 7.90
CA HIS A 82 9.07 -0.67 8.55
C HIS A 82 9.90 -0.42 9.81
N ASP A 83 10.17 0.85 10.08
CA ASP A 83 10.59 1.35 11.39
C ASP A 83 9.62 2.43 11.87
N TYR A 84 9.18 2.32 13.14
CA TYR A 84 8.22 3.23 13.76
C TYR A 84 8.85 4.10 14.86
N LYS A 85 10.15 3.92 15.15
CA LYS A 85 10.81 4.57 16.29
C LYS A 85 12.02 5.41 15.90
N GLY A 86 12.47 5.33 14.64
CA GLY A 86 13.67 6.01 14.16
C GLY A 86 14.97 5.20 14.43
N ASP A 87 14.84 3.91 14.69
CA ASP A 87 15.97 2.99 14.82
C ASP A 87 16.49 2.62 13.43
N SER A 88 17.80 2.64 13.21
CA SER A 88 18.38 2.43 11.89
C SER A 88 18.78 0.98 11.61
N THR A 89 19.27 0.25 12.61
CA THR A 89 19.72 -1.13 12.48
C THR A 89 19.60 -1.88 13.81
N SER A 90 19.46 -3.20 13.73
CA SER A 90 19.56 -4.14 14.84
C SER A 90 20.21 -5.43 14.37
N THR A 91 20.44 -6.36 15.27
CA THR A 91 20.93 -7.71 14.94
C THR A 91 19.99 -8.78 15.50
N ILE A 92 20.09 -10.00 14.97
CA ILE A 92 19.35 -11.14 15.50
C ILE A 92 19.62 -11.34 17.01
N GLY A 93 20.87 -11.19 17.43
CA GLY A 93 21.24 -11.29 18.85
C GLY A 93 20.61 -10.20 19.72
N GLU A 94 20.57 -8.96 19.24
CA GLU A 94 19.90 -7.86 19.93
C GLU A 94 18.39 -8.07 20.01
N GLU A 95 17.76 -8.56 18.95
CA GLU A 95 16.33 -8.84 18.99
C GLU A 95 16.01 -10.00 19.94
N LYS A 96 16.82 -11.06 19.98
CA LYS A 96 16.71 -12.10 21.01
C LYS A 96 16.77 -11.54 22.43
N ALA A 97 17.69 -10.60 22.68
CA ALA A 97 17.95 -10.09 24.02
C ALA A 97 16.92 -9.02 24.46
N PHE A 98 16.47 -8.16 23.56
CA PHE A 98 15.81 -6.90 23.93
C PHE A 98 14.45 -6.67 23.27
N ASN A 99 14.03 -7.51 22.32
CA ASN A 99 12.71 -7.36 21.73
C ASN A 99 11.62 -7.82 22.72
N PRO A 100 10.74 -6.92 23.19
CA PRO A 100 9.77 -7.27 24.23
C PRO A 100 8.75 -8.33 23.81
N ARG A 101 8.48 -8.46 22.51
CA ARG A 101 7.56 -9.49 22.00
C ARG A 101 8.20 -10.87 21.89
N LEU A 102 9.52 -10.95 21.96
CA LEU A 102 10.27 -12.21 21.90
C LEU A 102 10.65 -12.76 23.29
N GLN A 103 10.35 -12.02 24.37
CA GLN A 103 10.61 -12.46 25.74
C GLN A 103 9.49 -13.38 26.24
N VAL A 104 9.23 -14.45 25.53
CA VAL A 104 8.16 -15.42 25.82
C VAL A 104 8.71 -16.84 25.88
N SER A 105 8.03 -17.71 26.61
CA SER A 105 8.46 -19.11 26.80
C SER A 105 7.71 -20.11 25.90
N SER A 106 6.64 -19.68 25.22
CA SER A 106 5.83 -20.55 24.37
C SER A 106 5.09 -19.79 23.27
N ALA A 107 4.57 -20.52 22.29
CA ALA A 107 3.75 -19.96 21.23
C ALA A 107 2.44 -19.37 21.74
N GLU A 108 1.85 -19.98 22.77
CA GLU A 108 0.62 -19.49 23.39
C GLU A 108 0.85 -18.14 24.09
N ALA A 109 1.98 -18.00 24.81
CA ALA A 109 2.34 -16.75 25.46
C ALA A 109 2.61 -15.63 24.44
N TYR A 110 3.20 -15.96 23.30
CA TYR A 110 3.37 -15.03 22.18
C TYR A 110 2.02 -14.62 21.58
N ALA A 111 1.13 -15.59 21.33
CA ALA A 111 -0.21 -15.34 20.79
C ALA A 111 -1.02 -14.42 21.73
N GLU A 112 -0.95 -14.64 23.05
CA GLU A 112 -1.62 -13.79 24.03
C GLU A 112 -1.17 -12.33 23.94
N ILE A 113 0.14 -12.08 23.74
CA ILE A 113 0.66 -10.72 23.53
C ILE A 113 0.11 -10.12 22.22
N MET A 114 0.14 -10.91 21.15
CA MET A 114 -0.25 -10.43 19.82
C MET A 114 -1.75 -10.14 19.72
N ASP A 115 -2.59 -10.95 20.34
CA ASP A 115 -4.04 -10.78 20.36
C ASP A 115 -4.48 -9.56 21.20
N ASN A 116 -3.64 -9.11 22.12
CA ASN A 116 -3.91 -7.99 23.03
C ASN A 116 -3.15 -6.70 22.66
N LEU A 117 -2.58 -6.58 21.49
CA LEU A 117 -1.84 -5.36 21.08
C LEU A 117 -2.72 -4.11 21.04
N GLY A 118 -4.03 -4.23 20.82
CA GLY A 118 -4.99 -3.12 20.80
C GLY A 118 -4.65 -2.00 19.80
N LEU A 119 -3.94 -2.32 18.72
CA LEU A 119 -3.50 -1.34 17.74
C LEU A 119 -4.69 -0.89 16.88
N PRO A 120 -4.83 0.42 16.61
CA PRO A 120 -5.84 0.90 15.67
C PRO A 120 -5.58 0.32 14.27
N ASN A 121 -6.64 0.09 13.51
CA ASN A 121 -6.50 -0.32 12.13
C ASN A 121 -5.83 0.79 11.32
N PRO A 122 -4.86 0.44 10.43
CA PRO A 122 -4.31 1.40 9.49
C PRO A 122 -5.42 2.03 8.65
N LYS A 123 -5.28 3.31 8.36
CA LYS A 123 -6.21 4.01 7.49
C LYS A 123 -6.25 3.31 6.12
N MET A 124 -7.45 3.14 5.56
CA MET A 124 -7.65 2.54 4.24
C MET A 124 -7.44 1.01 4.12
N MET A 125 -7.29 0.28 5.22
CA MET A 125 -7.16 -1.18 5.13
C MET A 125 -8.32 -1.88 4.41
N ASP A 126 -9.55 -1.42 4.65
CA ASP A 126 -10.76 -1.97 4.02
C ASP A 126 -10.74 -1.86 2.49
N VAL A 127 -9.90 -0.98 1.96
CA VAL A 127 -9.72 -0.75 0.52
C VAL A 127 -8.42 -1.37 0.00
N ALA A 128 -7.32 -1.19 0.75
CA ALA A 128 -5.99 -1.62 0.30
C ALA A 128 -5.87 -3.15 0.28
N VAL A 129 -6.37 -3.85 1.30
CA VAL A 129 -6.22 -5.30 1.38
C VAL A 129 -6.98 -6.05 0.28
N PRO A 130 -8.30 -5.79 0.02
CA PRO A 130 -8.98 -6.41 -1.10
C PRO A 130 -8.37 -6.05 -2.46
N ALA A 131 -7.78 -4.85 -2.58
CA ALA A 131 -7.09 -4.44 -3.79
C ALA A 131 -5.79 -5.20 -3.98
N ASN A 132 -4.96 -5.32 -2.96
CA ASN A 132 -3.68 -6.03 -3.01
C ASN A 132 -3.88 -7.52 -3.30
N GLN A 133 -4.91 -8.15 -2.75
CA GLN A 133 -5.27 -9.54 -3.07
C GLN A 133 -5.61 -9.75 -4.54
N LYS A 134 -6.14 -8.71 -5.20
CA LYS A 134 -6.45 -8.76 -6.64
C LYS A 134 -5.24 -8.41 -7.51
N ILE A 135 -4.36 -7.52 -7.05
CA ILE A 135 -3.22 -6.99 -7.82
C ILE A 135 -2.05 -7.97 -7.88
N GLY A 136 -1.87 -8.83 -6.88
CA GLY A 136 -0.79 -9.85 -6.87
C GLY A 136 -0.76 -10.78 -8.10
N LEU A 137 -1.74 -10.68 -9.00
CA LEU A 137 -1.87 -11.51 -10.20
C LEU A 137 -1.81 -10.74 -11.53
N THR A 138 -1.74 -9.40 -11.54
CA THR A 138 -1.79 -8.64 -12.80
C THR A 138 -0.71 -7.55 -12.84
N GLN A 139 0.18 -7.65 -13.81
CA GLN A 139 0.92 -6.48 -14.31
C GLN A 139 -0.07 -5.36 -14.64
N PRO A 140 0.33 -4.06 -14.52
CA PRO A 140 -0.57 -2.98 -14.88
C PRO A 140 -1.16 -3.26 -16.26
N GLU A 141 -2.48 -3.38 -16.31
CA GLU A 141 -3.18 -3.71 -17.55
C GLU A 141 -2.82 -2.67 -18.60
N PRO A 142 -2.55 -3.06 -19.85
CA PRO A 142 -2.21 -2.12 -20.94
C PRO A 142 -3.20 -0.96 -21.01
N GLU A 143 -4.48 -1.20 -20.73
CA GLU A 143 -5.52 -0.16 -20.72
C GLU A 143 -5.31 0.90 -19.63
N ILE A 144 -4.79 0.52 -18.45
CA ILE A 144 -4.47 1.48 -17.38
C ILE A 144 -3.27 2.34 -17.80
N ILE A 145 -2.21 1.72 -18.33
CA ILE A 145 -1.02 2.45 -18.81
C ILE A 145 -1.40 3.48 -19.88
N GLU A 146 -2.19 3.08 -20.87
CA GLU A 146 -2.64 3.96 -21.96
C GLU A 146 -3.47 5.16 -21.46
N ARG A 147 -4.15 4.99 -20.34
CA ARG A 147 -5.04 6.00 -19.74
C ARG A 147 -4.44 6.72 -18.54
N THR A 148 -3.19 6.47 -18.22
CA THR A 148 -2.42 7.20 -17.20
C THR A 148 -1.87 8.48 -17.82
N ILE A 149 -2.16 9.62 -17.20
CA ILE A 149 -1.62 10.92 -17.59
C ILE A 149 -0.50 11.28 -16.61
N PRO A 150 0.72 11.55 -17.09
CA PRO A 150 1.80 12.08 -16.26
C PRO A 150 1.43 13.43 -15.63
N ALA A 151 1.98 13.72 -14.46
CA ALA A 151 1.61 14.93 -13.71
C ALA A 151 1.88 16.23 -14.49
N ASN A 152 2.99 16.33 -15.22
CA ASN A 152 3.30 17.51 -16.04
C ASN A 152 2.21 17.77 -17.10
N ASP A 153 1.78 16.73 -17.83
CA ASP A 153 0.74 16.84 -18.86
C ASP A 153 -0.62 17.18 -18.21
N ALA A 154 -0.88 16.68 -17.00
CA ALA A 154 -2.11 16.96 -16.29
C ALA A 154 -2.18 18.44 -15.82
N VAL A 155 -1.05 19.05 -15.45
CA VAL A 155 -0.97 20.49 -15.12
C VAL A 155 -1.36 21.36 -16.33
N GLU A 156 -0.87 21.02 -17.52
CA GLU A 156 -1.24 21.71 -18.76
C GLU A 156 -2.74 21.59 -19.05
N ARG A 157 -3.34 20.40 -18.82
CA ARG A 157 -4.77 20.15 -19.02
C ARG A 157 -5.69 20.91 -18.08
N LEU A 158 -5.22 21.23 -16.86
CA LEU A 158 -5.96 22.13 -15.97
C LEU A 158 -6.02 23.54 -16.56
N GLN A 159 -4.89 24.04 -17.08
CA GLN A 159 -4.79 25.39 -17.65
C GLN A 159 -5.63 25.54 -18.92
N SER A 160 -5.68 24.51 -19.76
CA SER A 160 -6.49 24.50 -20.99
C SER A 160 -7.98 24.21 -20.79
N ASN A 161 -8.40 23.90 -19.54
CA ASN A 161 -9.78 23.52 -19.20
C ASN A 161 -10.29 22.29 -19.98
N GLU A 162 -9.40 21.38 -20.36
CA GLU A 162 -9.74 20.17 -21.13
C GLU A 162 -10.28 19.03 -20.26
N SER A 163 -10.07 19.12 -18.96
CA SER A 163 -10.40 18.06 -18.01
C SER A 163 -11.14 18.54 -16.77
N ILE A 164 -12.08 17.73 -16.30
CA ILE A 164 -12.69 17.85 -14.98
C ILE A 164 -11.94 16.93 -14.04
N PHE A 165 -11.27 17.48 -13.01
CA PHE A 165 -10.55 16.70 -12.03
C PHE A 165 -11.49 16.14 -10.97
N ILE A 166 -11.38 14.84 -10.69
CA ILE A 166 -12.21 14.10 -9.74
C ILE A 166 -11.34 13.62 -8.60
N ASP A 167 -11.55 14.18 -7.40
CA ASP A 167 -10.82 13.83 -6.18
C ASP A 167 -11.46 12.63 -5.49
N LEU A 168 -10.74 11.50 -5.48
CA LEU A 168 -11.18 10.24 -4.89
C LEU A 168 -10.76 10.07 -3.43
N ARG A 169 -10.10 11.08 -2.84
CA ARG A 169 -9.60 11.03 -1.46
C ARG A 169 -10.71 11.29 -0.46
N GLU A 170 -10.47 10.86 0.77
CA GLU A 170 -11.35 11.16 1.90
C GLU A 170 -11.20 12.63 2.35
N ASP A 171 -12.22 13.18 3.03
CA ASP A 171 -12.21 14.57 3.49
C ASP A 171 -10.97 14.91 4.33
N THR A 172 -10.57 14.04 5.24
CA THR A 172 -9.37 14.23 6.07
C THR A 172 -8.07 14.34 5.29
N GLU A 173 -7.95 13.67 4.16
CA GLU A 173 -6.77 13.77 3.26
C GLU A 173 -6.79 15.10 2.51
N ARG A 174 -7.97 15.54 2.08
CA ARG A 174 -8.20 16.80 1.36
C ARG A 174 -7.94 18.00 2.26
N GLU A 175 -8.47 18.00 3.49
CA GLU A 175 -8.25 19.06 4.48
C GLU A 175 -6.76 19.22 4.82
N LYS A 176 -6.03 18.11 4.94
CA LYS A 176 -4.61 18.10 5.29
C LYS A 176 -3.70 18.55 4.15
N ASN A 177 -3.98 18.12 2.92
CA ASN A 177 -3.05 18.24 1.79
C ASN A 177 -3.54 19.19 0.69
N GLY A 178 -4.69 19.86 0.88
CA GLY A 178 -5.31 20.67 -0.17
C GLY A 178 -5.88 19.84 -1.32
N ILE A 179 -6.40 20.51 -2.34
CA ILE A 179 -7.03 19.91 -3.52
C ILE A 179 -6.49 20.52 -4.82
N ILE A 180 -6.62 19.81 -5.92
CA ILE A 180 -6.43 20.41 -7.25
C ILE A 180 -7.58 21.42 -7.49
N PRO A 181 -7.30 22.65 -7.93
CA PRO A 181 -8.31 23.68 -8.07
C PRO A 181 -9.52 23.23 -8.90
N ASN A 182 -10.72 23.59 -8.44
CA ASN A 182 -12.00 23.24 -9.06
C ASN A 182 -12.27 21.75 -9.19
N SER A 183 -11.56 20.87 -8.46
CA SER A 183 -11.82 19.44 -8.49
C SER A 183 -13.15 19.08 -7.83
N VAL A 184 -13.84 18.10 -8.41
CA VAL A 184 -15.09 17.54 -7.90
C VAL A 184 -14.77 16.42 -6.92
N HIS A 185 -15.37 16.47 -5.73
CA HIS A 185 -15.14 15.45 -4.71
C HIS A 185 -16.04 14.22 -4.92
N VAL A 186 -15.43 13.07 -5.04
CA VAL A 186 -16.08 11.76 -5.15
C VAL A 186 -15.28 10.74 -4.35
N PRO A 187 -15.54 10.58 -3.04
CA PRO A 187 -14.78 9.64 -2.21
C PRO A 187 -14.81 8.22 -2.80
N TYR A 188 -13.65 7.59 -2.90
CA TYR A 188 -13.52 6.27 -3.52
C TYR A 188 -14.43 5.23 -2.86
N LYS A 189 -14.62 5.28 -1.54
CA LYS A 189 -15.51 4.37 -0.79
C LYS A 189 -16.97 4.43 -1.27
N SER A 190 -17.39 5.58 -1.79
CA SER A 190 -18.75 5.81 -2.25
C SER A 190 -18.86 5.84 -3.78
N LEU A 191 -17.79 5.51 -4.50
CA LEU A 191 -17.71 5.61 -5.96
C LEU A 191 -18.91 4.98 -6.69
N ALA A 192 -19.35 3.80 -6.23
CA ALA A 192 -20.48 3.08 -6.80
C ALA A 192 -21.78 3.94 -6.86
N ASP A 193 -21.99 4.83 -5.90
CA ASP A 193 -23.18 5.70 -5.89
C ASP A 193 -23.08 6.82 -6.91
N TYR A 194 -21.89 7.27 -7.24
CA TYR A 194 -21.65 8.36 -8.19
C TYR A 194 -21.63 7.90 -9.65
N ILE A 195 -21.28 6.62 -9.90
CA ILE A 195 -21.20 6.07 -11.26
C ILE A 195 -22.49 5.42 -11.76
N LYS A 196 -23.45 5.11 -10.88
CA LYS A 196 -24.75 4.53 -11.28
C LYS A 196 -25.56 5.48 -12.17
N PRO A 197 -26.51 4.96 -12.95
CA PRO A 197 -27.42 5.81 -13.74
C PRO A 197 -28.10 6.86 -12.86
N GLY A 198 -28.00 8.14 -13.27
CA GLY A 198 -28.49 9.29 -12.48
C GLY A 198 -27.51 9.78 -11.38
N GLY A 199 -26.38 9.13 -11.18
CA GLY A 199 -25.32 9.61 -10.31
C GLY A 199 -24.58 10.82 -10.90
N MET A 200 -23.86 11.56 -10.04
CA MET A 200 -23.22 12.81 -10.44
C MET A 200 -22.17 12.60 -11.55
N LEU A 201 -21.35 11.56 -11.52
CA LEU A 201 -20.37 11.29 -12.57
C LEU A 201 -21.04 10.92 -13.90
N ALA A 202 -22.19 10.22 -13.85
CA ALA A 202 -22.97 9.94 -15.04
C ALA A 202 -23.51 11.23 -15.68
N ALA A 203 -23.99 12.16 -14.87
CA ALA A 203 -24.46 13.46 -15.34
C ALA A 203 -23.31 14.30 -15.93
N LEU A 204 -22.17 14.40 -15.27
CA LEU A 204 -20.98 15.12 -15.77
C LEU A 204 -20.49 14.55 -17.11
N SER A 205 -20.42 13.23 -17.22
CA SER A 205 -19.96 12.55 -18.45
C SER A 205 -20.90 12.72 -19.66
N GLN A 206 -22.18 13.04 -19.42
CA GLN A 206 -23.16 13.27 -20.46
C GLN A 206 -23.32 14.76 -20.86
N GLN A 207 -23.05 15.66 -19.92
CA GLN A 207 -23.24 17.10 -20.08
C GLN A 207 -22.01 17.86 -20.58
N SER A 208 -20.83 17.22 -20.49
CA SER A 208 -19.56 17.83 -20.86
C SER A 208 -18.75 16.91 -21.79
N ASP A 209 -18.14 17.51 -22.82
CA ASP A 209 -17.14 16.85 -23.67
C ASP A 209 -15.76 16.77 -22.97
N GLN A 210 -15.59 17.42 -21.82
CA GLN A 210 -14.34 17.41 -21.06
C GLN A 210 -14.03 16.00 -20.57
N GLN A 211 -12.74 15.70 -20.49
CA GLN A 211 -12.24 14.43 -19.99
C GLN A 211 -12.34 14.37 -18.47
N LEU A 212 -12.86 13.28 -17.92
CA LEU A 212 -12.81 13.05 -16.47
C LEU A 212 -11.39 12.57 -16.09
N MET A 213 -10.70 13.34 -15.25
CA MET A 213 -9.37 13.06 -14.74
C MET A 213 -9.44 12.65 -13.28
N LEU A 214 -9.39 11.34 -13.03
CA LEU A 214 -9.43 10.79 -11.66
C LEU A 214 -8.08 10.98 -10.96
N TYR A 215 -8.08 11.37 -9.69
CA TYR A 215 -6.86 11.37 -8.88
C TYR A 215 -7.11 10.93 -7.44
N CYS A 216 -6.06 10.43 -6.80
CA CYS A 216 -6.02 10.13 -5.38
C CYS A 216 -4.70 10.61 -4.77
N ALA A 217 -4.25 10.04 -3.65
CA ALA A 217 -2.98 10.43 -3.04
C ALA A 217 -1.77 10.08 -3.91
N TYR A 218 -1.65 8.80 -4.36
CA TYR A 218 -0.48 8.27 -5.05
C TYR A 218 -0.76 7.55 -6.39
N GLY A 219 -2.01 7.51 -6.84
CA GLY A 219 -2.39 6.95 -8.15
C GLY A 219 -3.11 5.60 -8.11
N GLU A 220 -2.99 4.81 -7.04
CA GLU A 220 -3.55 3.44 -6.97
C GLU A 220 -5.08 3.44 -6.99
N ARG A 221 -5.73 4.20 -6.09
CA ARG A 221 -7.21 4.30 -6.04
C ARG A 221 -7.78 4.83 -7.34
N SER A 222 -7.11 5.78 -7.98
CA SER A 222 -7.56 6.33 -9.26
C SER A 222 -7.40 5.35 -10.41
N ALA A 223 -6.38 4.49 -10.40
CA ALA A 223 -6.24 3.40 -11.35
C ALA A 223 -7.35 2.35 -11.17
N MET A 224 -7.69 2.00 -9.92
CA MET A 224 -8.79 1.08 -9.62
C MET A 224 -10.16 1.66 -10.04
N ALA A 225 -10.42 2.94 -9.69
CA ALA A 225 -11.62 3.64 -10.10
C ALA A 225 -11.74 3.72 -11.62
N LEU A 226 -10.64 3.92 -12.34
CA LEU A 226 -10.60 3.89 -13.81
C LEU A 226 -11.16 2.56 -14.34
N LYS A 227 -10.76 1.41 -13.79
CA LYS A 227 -11.29 0.09 -14.18
C LYS A 227 -12.80 -0.01 -13.93
N GLU A 228 -13.27 0.42 -12.77
CA GLU A 228 -14.69 0.39 -12.43
C GLU A 228 -15.53 1.26 -13.37
N LEU A 229 -15.08 2.48 -13.65
CA LEU A 229 -15.77 3.36 -14.58
C LEU A 229 -15.74 2.82 -16.03
N ARG A 230 -14.64 2.21 -16.45
CA ARG A 230 -14.54 1.55 -17.75
C ARG A 230 -15.52 0.38 -17.88
N ALA A 231 -15.63 -0.44 -16.84
CA ALA A 231 -16.61 -1.53 -16.76
C ALA A 231 -18.07 -0.98 -16.81
N ALA A 232 -18.30 0.23 -16.29
CA ALA A 232 -19.56 0.96 -16.36
C ALA A 232 -19.73 1.77 -17.66
N ASN A 233 -18.91 1.53 -18.71
CA ASN A 233 -18.94 2.16 -20.04
C ASN A 233 -18.61 3.66 -20.11
N TYR A 234 -17.91 4.21 -19.13
CA TYR A 234 -17.34 5.56 -19.24
C TYR A 234 -16.17 5.54 -20.22
N LYS A 235 -16.22 6.33 -21.29
CA LYS A 235 -15.23 6.30 -22.38
C LYS A 235 -14.16 7.37 -22.24
N ASN A 236 -14.57 8.63 -21.95
CA ASN A 236 -13.68 9.79 -21.91
C ASN A 236 -13.15 10.00 -20.49
N ILE A 237 -12.33 9.04 -20.00
CA ILE A 237 -11.82 9.02 -18.63
C ILE A 237 -10.35 8.61 -18.62
N ARG A 238 -9.61 9.24 -17.72
CA ARG A 238 -8.20 9.01 -17.47
C ARG A 238 -7.90 9.10 -15.98
N HIS A 239 -6.70 8.74 -15.57
CA HIS A 239 -6.27 9.00 -14.21
C HIS A 239 -4.86 9.62 -14.17
N LEU A 240 -4.61 10.37 -13.10
CA LEU A 240 -3.35 11.03 -12.82
C LEU A 240 -2.36 10.01 -12.24
N GLY A 241 -1.28 9.74 -12.98
CA GLY A 241 -0.19 8.90 -12.51
C GLY A 241 0.52 9.53 -11.31
N GLY A 242 0.74 8.73 -10.26
CA GLY A 242 1.36 9.20 -9.01
C GLY A 242 0.47 10.13 -8.15
N GLY A 243 -0.78 10.37 -8.55
CA GLY A 243 -1.77 11.12 -7.77
C GLY A 243 -1.38 12.57 -7.48
N ILE A 244 -1.96 13.13 -6.40
CA ILE A 244 -1.70 14.51 -6.00
C ILE A 244 -0.26 14.72 -5.53
N ASP A 245 0.42 13.68 -5.06
CA ASP A 245 1.83 13.75 -4.70
C ASP A 245 2.70 14.09 -5.92
N ALA A 246 2.55 13.37 -7.02
CA ALA A 246 3.25 13.66 -8.26
C ALA A 246 2.83 15.03 -8.85
N TRP A 247 1.56 15.42 -8.70
CA TRP A 247 1.05 16.73 -9.10
C TRP A 247 1.77 17.88 -8.42
N VAL A 248 1.93 17.81 -7.08
CA VAL A 248 2.65 18.82 -6.30
C VAL A 248 4.12 18.87 -6.71
N ASN A 249 4.76 17.69 -6.88
CA ASN A 249 6.15 17.59 -7.32
C ASN A 249 6.38 18.15 -8.74
N ALA A 250 5.36 18.14 -9.58
CA ALA A 250 5.35 18.77 -10.92
C ALA A 250 5.04 20.28 -10.88
N GLY A 251 4.88 20.88 -9.70
CA GLY A 251 4.56 22.29 -9.56
C GLY A 251 3.09 22.65 -9.83
N GLY A 252 2.20 21.66 -9.83
CA GLY A 252 0.77 21.89 -10.00
C GLY A 252 0.16 22.70 -8.84
N PRO A 253 -0.80 23.61 -9.14
CA PRO A 253 -1.43 24.45 -8.12
C PRO A 253 -2.30 23.65 -7.18
N ILE A 254 -2.32 24.05 -5.89
CA ILE A 254 -3.15 23.48 -4.84
C ILE A 254 -3.95 24.58 -4.17
N GLU A 255 -5.21 24.30 -3.83
CA GLU A 255 -6.04 25.18 -3.00
C GLU A 255 -6.54 24.45 -1.74
N PRO A 256 -6.91 25.18 -0.67
CA PRO A 256 -7.54 24.57 0.50
C PRO A 256 -8.84 23.85 0.14
N ALA A 257 -9.10 22.69 0.74
CA ALA A 257 -10.38 22.02 0.58
C ALA A 257 -11.51 22.91 1.16
N PRO A 258 -12.69 22.94 0.54
CA PRO A 258 -13.87 23.55 1.15
C PRO A 258 -14.13 22.93 2.52
N LYS A 259 -14.48 23.75 3.52
CA LYS A 259 -14.91 23.24 4.83
C LYS A 259 -16.26 22.54 4.65
N SER A 260 -16.35 21.31 5.07
CA SER A 260 -17.57 20.50 5.10
C SER A 260 -18.60 21.06 6.09
#